data_f5f06a8ca36dd59dfcae8176cf582f75
#
_entry.id   f5f06a8ca36dd59dfcae8176cf582f75
#
_cell.length_a   1.000
_cell.length_b   1.000
_cell.length_c   1.000
_cell.angle_alpha   90.00
_cell.angle_beta   90.00
_cell.angle_gamma   90.00
#
_symmetry.space_group_name_H-M   'P 1'
#
loop_
_entity.id
_entity.type
_entity.pdbx_description
1 polymer ?
#
loop_
_entity_poly.entity_id
_entity_poly.type
_entity_poly.pdbx_seq_one_letter_code
_entity_poly.pdbx_strand_id
1 'polypeptide(L)'
;INAPGFSTSEVTDMSSMFSGCSSLESLDLSGFNTSKVTNMSSMFADCSSLATLDVSTFDTSKVTDMRWMFSNCSFLKNLDLSNFDTGKVTDMSCLFYGCSALRTIAFGNPDTSKTTSMNAMFYNCSSLESVDSLRFGTSKVLDMGFMFSGCSKLSELDLSTFDTSSVTNMGSMFQSCGMEHLDLSGFDTSSVTDMSYMFNSSSIQNLDLSSFNTSRVTKMSGMFGGGSSLRSVVLGGKFTFNGRDTSRMCSLPTPYFTNATGLWASSADGKAYAPDSIPNNVAATYTAQVKGETPKTVITKSMFAVDTGAKTY
;
A
#
# COMPACT_ATOMS: atom_id res chain seq x y z
N ILE A 1 -9.25 12.97 30.14
CA ILE A 1 -8.31 13.23 31.27
C ILE A 1 -8.19 14.75 31.37
N ASN A 2 -8.59 15.32 32.50
CA ASN A 2 -8.38 16.75 32.80
C ASN A 2 -7.31 16.82 33.90
N ALA A 3 -6.15 17.38 33.60
CA ALA A 3 -5.02 17.51 34.52
C ALA A 3 -4.65 19.01 34.67
N PRO A 4 -5.41 19.79 35.47
CA PRO A 4 -5.12 21.20 35.66
C PRO A 4 -3.72 21.36 36.31
N GLY A 5 -2.88 22.16 35.65
CA GLY A 5 -1.47 22.36 36.05
C GLY A 5 -0.46 21.42 35.39
N PHE A 6 -0.91 20.49 34.52
CA PHE A 6 0.01 19.69 33.72
C PHE A 6 0.55 20.53 32.54
N SER A 7 1.84 20.78 32.51
CA SER A 7 2.50 21.54 31.46
C SER A 7 3.41 20.63 30.64
N THR A 8 3.26 20.69 29.33
CA THR A 8 4.12 19.94 28.40
C THR A 8 5.15 20.82 27.68
N SER A 9 5.28 22.11 28.07
CA SER A 9 6.12 23.09 27.39
C SER A 9 7.62 22.76 27.32
N GLU A 10 8.11 21.90 28.22
CA GLU A 10 9.49 21.44 28.27
C GLU A 10 9.68 19.99 27.79
N VAL A 11 8.58 19.31 27.42
CA VAL A 11 8.62 17.90 27.01
C VAL A 11 9.21 17.79 25.60
N THR A 12 10.20 16.94 25.44
CA THR A 12 10.86 16.65 24.16
C THR A 12 10.53 15.25 23.64
N ASP A 13 10.05 14.35 24.49
CA ASP A 13 9.67 12.98 24.16
C ASP A 13 8.28 12.69 24.70
N MET A 14 7.33 12.41 23.81
CA MET A 14 5.96 11.97 24.13
C MET A 14 5.70 10.54 23.64
N SER A 15 6.77 9.77 23.38
CA SER A 15 6.62 8.41 22.93
C SER A 15 5.81 7.58 23.94
N SER A 16 4.88 6.79 23.44
CA SER A 16 4.01 5.89 24.23
C SER A 16 3.19 6.55 25.35
N MET A 17 3.01 7.88 25.34
CA MET A 17 2.39 8.61 26.45
C MET A 17 0.99 8.11 26.81
N PHE A 18 0.20 7.69 25.83
CA PHE A 18 -1.14 7.11 26.02
C PHE A 18 -1.23 5.67 25.52
N SER A 19 -0.08 5.04 25.22
CA SER A 19 -0.07 3.68 24.66
C SER A 19 -0.77 2.69 25.59
N GLY A 20 -1.63 1.85 25.01
CA GLY A 20 -2.38 0.84 25.76
C GLY A 20 -3.59 1.39 26.55
N CYS A 21 -3.93 2.66 26.41
CA CYS A 21 -5.14 3.23 27.04
C CYS A 21 -6.41 2.73 26.34
N SER A 22 -6.63 1.42 26.34
CA SER A 22 -7.65 0.74 25.54
C SER A 22 -9.09 1.12 25.87
N SER A 23 -9.35 1.64 27.05
CA SER A 23 -10.68 2.11 27.48
C SER A 23 -10.89 3.62 27.28
N LEU A 24 -9.92 4.33 26.69
CA LEU A 24 -10.00 5.76 26.46
C LEU A 24 -10.89 6.05 25.26
N GLU A 25 -12.06 6.66 25.48
CA GLU A 25 -13.02 6.97 24.39
C GLU A 25 -12.78 8.34 23.77
N SER A 26 -12.32 9.31 24.57
CA SER A 26 -11.98 10.67 24.12
C SER A 26 -10.87 11.26 24.98
N LEU A 27 -10.14 12.21 24.41
CA LEU A 27 -9.02 12.88 25.07
C LEU A 27 -8.99 14.36 24.67
N ASP A 28 -8.99 15.24 25.66
CA ASP A 28 -8.77 16.67 25.44
C ASP A 28 -7.26 16.98 25.50
N LEU A 29 -6.72 17.42 24.37
CA LEU A 29 -5.31 17.77 24.18
C LEU A 29 -5.10 19.27 24.00
N SER A 30 -6.14 20.10 24.21
CA SER A 30 -6.08 21.55 23.98
C SER A 30 -5.03 22.29 24.82
N GLY A 31 -4.65 21.71 25.95
CA GLY A 31 -3.58 22.23 26.83
C GLY A 31 -2.18 21.73 26.52
N PHE A 32 -2.01 20.89 25.49
CA PHE A 32 -0.69 20.32 25.18
C PHE A 32 0.13 21.29 24.31
N ASN A 33 1.33 21.59 24.77
CA ASN A 33 2.35 22.30 23.99
C ASN A 33 3.36 21.26 23.47
N THR A 34 3.37 21.02 22.18
CA THR A 34 4.26 20.03 21.53
C THR A 34 5.45 20.64 20.80
N SER A 35 5.65 21.97 20.93
CA SER A 35 6.66 22.73 20.16
C SER A 35 8.12 22.32 20.39
N LYS A 36 8.40 21.54 21.44
CA LYS A 36 9.73 20.97 21.72
C LYS A 36 9.83 19.47 21.46
N VAL A 37 8.72 18.81 21.13
CA VAL A 37 8.67 17.36 20.97
C VAL A 37 9.39 16.92 19.70
N THR A 38 10.27 15.94 19.83
CA THR A 38 11.03 15.35 18.74
C THR A 38 10.62 13.90 18.46
N ASN A 39 9.99 13.24 19.44
CA ASN A 39 9.56 11.85 19.35
C ASN A 39 8.09 11.72 19.79
N MET A 40 7.24 11.24 18.87
CA MET A 40 5.83 10.92 19.12
C MET A 40 5.51 9.44 18.81
N SER A 41 6.54 8.58 18.75
CA SER A 41 6.33 7.17 18.42
C SER A 41 5.40 6.50 19.42
N SER A 42 4.45 5.71 18.91
CA SER A 42 3.46 4.97 19.70
C SER A 42 2.59 5.81 20.65
N MET A 43 2.53 7.14 20.47
CA MET A 43 1.89 8.04 21.45
C MET A 43 0.45 7.62 21.80
N PHE A 44 -0.32 7.16 20.83
CA PHE A 44 -1.71 6.68 21.00
C PHE A 44 -1.87 5.21 20.64
N ALA A 45 -0.76 4.45 20.53
CA ALA A 45 -0.83 3.05 20.17
C ALA A 45 -1.75 2.27 21.11
N ASP A 46 -2.56 1.37 20.55
CA ASP A 46 -3.50 0.52 21.31
C ASP A 46 -4.59 1.27 22.08
N CYS A 47 -4.88 2.55 21.74
CA CYS A 47 -6.05 3.27 22.22
C CYS A 47 -7.30 2.78 21.48
N SER A 48 -7.66 1.51 21.67
CA SER A 48 -8.62 0.81 20.82
C SER A 48 -10.06 1.32 20.91
N SER A 49 -10.47 1.99 22.00
CA SER A 49 -11.80 2.61 22.14
C SER A 49 -11.85 4.07 21.69
N LEU A 50 -10.72 4.67 21.28
CA LEU A 50 -10.65 6.09 20.91
C LEU A 50 -11.43 6.33 19.60
N ALA A 51 -12.58 6.99 19.70
CA ALA A 51 -13.49 7.18 18.58
C ALA A 51 -13.20 8.47 17.81
N THR A 52 -12.71 9.49 18.50
CA THR A 52 -12.34 10.81 17.96
C THR A 52 -11.07 11.30 18.63
N LEU A 53 -10.24 12.01 17.87
CA LEU A 53 -9.02 12.62 18.38
C LEU A 53 -8.77 13.94 17.64
N ASP A 54 -8.67 15.02 18.40
CA ASP A 54 -8.30 16.33 17.90
C ASP A 54 -6.82 16.59 18.19
N VAL A 55 -6.02 16.70 17.13
CA VAL A 55 -4.58 17.00 17.18
C VAL A 55 -4.26 18.30 16.45
N SER A 56 -5.26 19.14 16.21
CA SER A 56 -5.14 20.41 15.46
C SER A 56 -4.18 21.42 16.13
N THR A 57 -3.96 21.30 17.45
CA THR A 57 -3.03 22.15 18.21
C THR A 57 -1.59 21.65 18.23
N PHE A 58 -1.31 20.47 17.65
CA PHE A 58 0.04 19.89 17.68
C PHE A 58 0.99 20.64 16.75
N ASP A 59 2.08 21.14 17.29
CA ASP A 59 3.26 21.58 16.53
C ASP A 59 4.20 20.38 16.37
N THR A 60 4.29 19.85 15.14
CA THR A 60 5.12 18.70 14.81
C THR A 60 6.42 19.09 14.10
N SER A 61 6.73 20.39 14.00
CA SER A 61 7.87 20.91 13.23
C SER A 61 9.25 20.41 13.69
N LYS A 62 9.35 19.80 14.86
CA LYS A 62 10.58 19.18 15.37
C LYS A 62 10.53 17.65 15.43
N VAL A 63 9.38 17.04 15.14
CA VAL A 63 9.20 15.60 15.24
C VAL A 63 9.99 14.89 14.15
N THR A 64 10.73 13.87 14.54
CA THR A 64 11.54 13.02 13.65
C THR A 64 11.05 11.57 13.60
N ASP A 65 10.30 11.14 14.61
CA ASP A 65 9.78 9.78 14.74
C ASP A 65 8.27 9.79 15.04
N MET A 66 7.48 9.22 14.13
CA MET A 66 6.03 9.04 14.26
C MET A 66 5.61 7.56 14.13
N ARG A 67 6.55 6.62 14.24
CA ARG A 67 6.26 5.19 14.10
C ARG A 67 5.18 4.76 15.09
N TRP A 68 4.22 3.97 14.61
CA TRP A 68 3.15 3.39 15.45
C TRP A 68 2.24 4.41 16.15
N MET A 69 2.32 5.72 15.83
CA MET A 69 1.69 6.77 16.62
C MET A 69 0.20 6.53 16.89
N PHE A 70 -0.53 6.03 15.88
CA PHE A 70 -1.97 5.73 15.99
C PHE A 70 -2.26 4.23 15.80
N SER A 71 -1.26 3.37 15.96
CA SER A 71 -1.43 1.94 15.75
C SER A 71 -2.55 1.37 16.62
N ASN A 72 -3.38 0.50 16.03
CA ASN A 72 -4.50 -0.17 16.69
C ASN A 72 -5.53 0.78 17.36
N CYS A 73 -5.64 2.03 16.91
CA CYS A 73 -6.79 2.89 17.23
C CYS A 73 -8.02 2.39 16.45
N SER A 74 -8.51 1.21 16.81
CA SER A 74 -9.45 0.43 15.99
C SER A 74 -10.87 1.00 15.90
N PHE A 75 -11.22 1.98 16.76
CA PHE A 75 -12.50 2.70 16.73
C PHE A 75 -12.40 4.09 16.07
N LEU A 76 -11.19 4.59 15.80
CA LEU A 76 -10.97 5.89 15.18
C LEU A 76 -11.45 5.87 13.72
N LYS A 77 -12.43 6.72 13.38
CA LYS A 77 -13.07 6.71 12.06
C LYS A 77 -12.48 7.70 11.07
N ASN A 78 -12.12 8.87 11.55
CA ASN A 78 -11.56 9.95 10.74
C ASN A 78 -10.45 10.62 11.54
N LEU A 79 -9.40 11.07 10.85
CA LEU A 79 -8.31 11.80 11.48
C LEU A 79 -7.85 12.92 10.55
N ASP A 80 -7.74 14.14 11.10
CA ASP A 80 -7.18 15.29 10.39
C ASP A 80 -5.77 15.57 10.88
N LEU A 81 -4.80 15.39 9.98
CA LEU A 81 -3.38 15.68 10.16
C LEU A 81 -2.91 16.81 9.22
N SER A 82 -3.83 17.61 8.70
CA SER A 82 -3.53 18.66 7.73
C SER A 82 -2.57 19.75 8.26
N ASN A 83 -2.47 19.88 9.59
CA ASN A 83 -1.54 20.78 10.27
C ASN A 83 -0.17 20.14 10.59
N PHE A 84 0.02 18.83 10.32
CA PHE A 84 1.28 18.17 10.66
C PHE A 84 2.41 18.59 9.72
N ASP A 85 3.47 19.15 10.28
CA ASP A 85 4.75 19.29 9.59
C ASP A 85 5.52 17.97 9.68
N THR A 86 5.69 17.31 8.54
CA THR A 86 6.38 16.02 8.44
C THR A 86 7.79 16.13 7.86
N GLY A 87 8.27 17.35 7.57
CA GLY A 87 9.52 17.58 6.87
C GLY A 87 10.80 17.14 7.59
N LYS A 88 10.69 16.70 8.86
CA LYS A 88 11.79 16.08 9.61
C LYS A 88 11.58 14.61 9.90
N VAL A 89 10.41 14.07 9.59
CA VAL A 89 10.07 12.67 9.88
C VAL A 89 10.85 11.74 8.95
N THR A 90 11.60 10.83 9.52
CA THR A 90 12.42 9.86 8.77
C THR A 90 11.76 8.49 8.67
N ASP A 91 10.85 8.18 9.58
CA ASP A 91 10.17 6.88 9.63
C ASP A 91 8.69 7.06 9.99
N MET A 92 7.82 6.61 9.09
CA MET A 92 6.36 6.57 9.24
C MET A 92 5.81 5.14 9.33
N SER A 93 6.68 4.18 9.65
CA SER A 93 6.28 2.78 9.70
C SER A 93 5.16 2.57 10.69
N CYS A 94 4.16 1.80 10.28
CA CYS A 94 3.02 1.40 11.11
C CYS A 94 2.19 2.55 11.69
N LEU A 95 2.26 3.75 11.09
CA LEU A 95 1.60 4.96 11.64
C LEU A 95 0.12 4.73 11.96
N PHE A 96 -0.61 4.00 11.08
CA PHE A 96 -2.03 3.64 11.24
C PHE A 96 -2.24 2.13 11.25
N TYR A 97 -1.22 1.34 11.60
CA TYR A 97 -1.33 -0.12 11.64
C TYR A 97 -2.56 -0.55 12.44
N GLY A 98 -3.45 -1.36 11.87
CA GLY A 98 -4.61 -1.91 12.57
C GLY A 98 -5.75 -0.94 12.88
N CYS A 99 -5.76 0.28 12.31
CA CYS A 99 -6.86 1.23 12.45
C CYS A 99 -8.09 0.76 11.62
N SER A 100 -8.73 -0.31 12.05
CA SER A 100 -9.72 -1.04 11.26
C SER A 100 -11.02 -0.28 10.97
N ALA A 101 -11.39 0.72 11.80
CA ALA A 101 -12.55 1.57 11.56
C ALA A 101 -12.23 2.84 10.75
N LEU A 102 -10.94 3.13 10.49
CA LEU A 102 -10.51 4.37 9.84
C LEU A 102 -10.99 4.40 8.39
N ARG A 103 -11.75 5.45 8.03
CA ARG A 103 -12.34 5.63 6.70
C ARG A 103 -11.62 6.68 5.88
N THR A 104 -11.29 7.81 6.53
CA THR A 104 -10.65 8.94 5.85
C THR A 104 -9.53 9.52 6.71
N ILE A 105 -8.47 9.99 6.04
CA ILE A 105 -7.35 10.71 6.66
C ILE A 105 -7.07 11.93 5.77
N ALA A 106 -7.03 13.10 6.40
CA ALA A 106 -6.56 14.31 5.74
C ALA A 106 -5.09 14.55 6.11
N PHE A 107 -4.18 14.52 5.13
CA PHE A 107 -2.76 14.80 5.35
C PHE A 107 -2.37 16.24 5.01
N GLY A 108 -3.26 17.01 4.35
CA GLY A 108 -2.90 18.32 3.84
C GLY A 108 -1.84 18.23 2.74
N ASN A 109 -0.66 18.77 3.01
CA ASN A 109 0.47 18.74 2.07
C ASN A 109 1.74 18.22 2.78
N PRO A 110 1.86 16.92 3.03
CA PRO A 110 2.96 16.36 3.81
C PRO A 110 4.29 16.45 3.05
N ASP A 111 5.33 16.96 3.71
CA ASP A 111 6.70 16.84 3.21
C ASP A 111 7.31 15.52 3.71
N THR A 112 7.44 14.55 2.82
CA THR A 112 8.05 13.25 3.12
C THR A 112 9.42 13.06 2.47
N SER A 113 10.07 14.16 2.07
CA SER A 113 11.37 14.16 1.39
C SER A 113 12.54 13.56 2.20
N LYS A 114 12.34 13.35 3.51
CA LYS A 114 13.31 12.69 4.39
C LYS A 114 12.90 11.30 4.84
N THR A 115 11.68 10.90 4.53
CA THR A 115 11.15 9.60 4.95
C THR A 115 11.83 8.47 4.19
N THR A 116 12.33 7.49 4.93
CA THR A 116 13.01 6.30 4.40
C THR A 116 12.21 5.02 4.54
N SER A 117 11.20 5.00 5.41
CA SER A 117 10.31 3.85 5.60
C SER A 117 8.85 4.29 5.73
N MET A 118 7.98 3.60 4.98
CA MET A 118 6.53 3.64 5.07
C MET A 118 5.96 2.22 5.27
N ASN A 119 6.79 1.32 5.82
CA ASN A 119 6.42 -0.07 6.03
C ASN A 119 5.14 -0.17 6.87
N ALA A 120 4.17 -0.95 6.39
CA ALA A 120 2.91 -1.23 7.07
C ALA A 120 2.11 0.03 7.51
N MET A 121 2.30 1.18 6.84
CA MET A 121 1.71 2.47 7.26
C MET A 121 0.20 2.39 7.41
N PHE A 122 -0.50 1.67 6.53
CA PHE A 122 -1.96 1.46 6.54
C PHE A 122 -2.34 -0.02 6.68
N TYR A 123 -1.45 -0.84 7.24
CA TYR A 123 -1.71 -2.28 7.39
C TYR A 123 -3.02 -2.53 8.16
N ASN A 124 -3.91 -3.35 7.58
CA ASN A 124 -5.22 -3.68 8.16
C ASN A 124 -6.13 -2.47 8.45
N CYS A 125 -6.00 -1.36 7.72
CA CYS A 125 -7.01 -0.31 7.69
C CYS A 125 -8.21 -0.78 6.84
N SER A 126 -8.93 -1.79 7.32
CA SER A 126 -9.92 -2.53 6.52
C SER A 126 -11.16 -1.72 6.13
N SER A 127 -11.44 -0.59 6.80
CA SER A 127 -12.52 0.33 6.45
C SER A 127 -12.06 1.54 5.63
N LEU A 128 -10.78 1.66 5.30
CA LEU A 128 -10.24 2.78 4.54
C LEU A 128 -10.82 2.76 3.12
N GLU A 129 -11.57 3.81 2.76
CA GLU A 129 -12.29 3.93 1.49
C GLU A 129 -11.46 4.66 0.44
N SER A 130 -10.75 5.70 0.89
CA SER A 130 -9.83 6.49 0.07
C SER A 130 -8.72 7.07 0.93
N VAL A 131 -7.61 7.41 0.30
CA VAL A 131 -6.57 8.24 0.91
C VAL A 131 -6.44 9.47 0.02
N ASP A 132 -6.88 10.64 0.52
CA ASP A 132 -6.86 11.88 -0.24
C ASP A 132 -5.45 12.17 -0.72
N SER A 133 -5.34 12.32 -2.04
CA SER A 133 -4.13 12.59 -2.84
C SER A 133 -2.84 12.43 -2.04
N LEU A 134 -2.32 11.20 -2.01
CA LEU A 134 -1.03 10.87 -1.38
C LEU A 134 0.09 11.62 -2.13
N ARG A 135 0.27 12.90 -1.83
CA ARG A 135 1.38 13.69 -2.39
C ARG A 135 2.69 13.40 -1.65
N PHE A 136 2.92 12.13 -1.36
CA PHE A 136 4.15 11.72 -0.71
C PHE A 136 5.32 11.78 -1.69
N GLY A 137 6.36 12.56 -1.32
CA GLY A 137 7.64 12.47 -1.98
C GLY A 137 8.36 11.20 -1.53
N THR A 138 8.40 10.16 -2.37
CA THR A 138 8.88 8.85 -1.96
C THR A 138 10.29 8.51 -2.45
N SER A 139 11.00 9.47 -3.03
CA SER A 139 12.32 9.26 -3.67
C SER A 139 13.41 8.69 -2.74
N LYS A 140 13.26 8.82 -1.42
CA LYS A 140 14.19 8.25 -0.43
C LYS A 140 13.63 7.02 0.29
N VAL A 141 12.40 6.63 0.00
CA VAL A 141 11.79 5.48 0.67
C VAL A 141 12.42 4.19 0.17
N LEU A 142 12.90 3.38 1.11
CA LEU A 142 13.52 2.08 0.86
C LEU A 142 12.56 0.94 1.13
N ASP A 143 11.62 1.12 2.04
CA ASP A 143 10.68 0.08 2.49
C ASP A 143 9.23 0.55 2.39
N MET A 144 8.46 -0.10 1.50
CA MET A 144 7.02 0.04 1.32
C MET A 144 6.28 -1.29 1.59
N GLY A 145 6.96 -2.26 2.22
CA GLY A 145 6.34 -3.55 2.53
C GLY A 145 5.07 -3.38 3.35
N PHE A 146 4.05 -4.17 3.05
CA PHE A 146 2.74 -4.16 3.73
C PHE A 146 1.98 -2.83 3.74
N MET A 147 2.43 -1.80 2.99
CA MET A 147 1.91 -0.43 3.14
C MET A 147 0.38 -0.34 3.09
N PHE A 148 -0.28 -1.05 2.18
CA PHE A 148 -1.74 -1.10 2.02
C PHE A 148 -2.31 -2.50 2.24
N SER A 149 -1.55 -3.41 2.85
CA SER A 149 -2.00 -4.78 3.09
C SER A 149 -3.23 -4.81 3.99
N GLY A 150 -4.27 -5.53 3.58
CA GLY A 150 -5.52 -5.64 4.34
C GLY A 150 -6.47 -4.44 4.22
N CYS A 151 -6.19 -3.45 3.33
CA CYS A 151 -7.11 -2.35 3.03
C CYS A 151 -8.25 -2.83 2.13
N SER A 152 -9.13 -3.67 2.66
CA SER A 152 -10.13 -4.41 1.87
C SER A 152 -11.26 -3.57 1.29
N LYS A 153 -11.47 -2.35 1.79
CA LYS A 153 -12.45 -1.39 1.24
C LYS A 153 -11.85 -0.30 0.39
N LEU A 154 -10.51 -0.25 0.29
CA LEU A 154 -9.83 0.72 -0.57
C LEU A 154 -10.13 0.38 -2.03
N SER A 155 -10.88 1.22 -2.72
CA SER A 155 -11.32 1.00 -4.10
C SER A 155 -10.48 1.76 -5.12
N GLU A 156 -9.91 2.89 -4.74
CA GLU A 156 -9.11 3.76 -5.59
C GLU A 156 -7.86 4.23 -4.86
N LEU A 157 -6.75 4.32 -5.57
CA LEU A 157 -5.48 4.78 -5.04
C LEU A 157 -4.66 5.43 -6.15
N ASP A 158 -4.38 6.74 -6.01
CA ASP A 158 -3.49 7.46 -6.92
C ASP A 158 -2.04 7.35 -6.42
N LEU A 159 -1.21 6.64 -7.17
CA LEU A 159 0.21 6.47 -6.91
C LEU A 159 1.09 7.21 -7.92
N SER A 160 0.52 8.11 -8.72
CA SER A 160 1.22 8.82 -9.80
C SER A 160 2.39 9.68 -9.33
N THR A 161 2.39 10.09 -8.05
CA THR A 161 3.48 10.86 -7.43
C THR A 161 4.57 10.01 -6.79
N PHE A 162 4.40 8.67 -6.76
CA PHE A 162 5.37 7.78 -6.11
C PHE A 162 6.60 7.57 -6.99
N ASP A 163 7.75 8.03 -6.50
CA ASP A 163 9.06 7.63 -7.01
C ASP A 163 9.53 6.39 -6.26
N THR A 164 9.55 5.25 -6.94
CA THR A 164 9.91 3.96 -6.35
C THR A 164 11.34 3.52 -6.68
N SER A 165 12.14 4.37 -7.31
CA SER A 165 13.48 4.04 -7.81
C SER A 165 14.46 3.59 -6.72
N SER A 166 14.26 4.05 -5.47
CA SER A 166 15.07 3.65 -4.31
C SER A 166 14.50 2.46 -3.54
N VAL A 167 13.25 2.04 -3.82
CA VAL A 167 12.56 1.01 -3.02
C VAL A 167 13.20 -0.36 -3.21
N THR A 168 13.52 -1.01 -2.11
CA THR A 168 14.09 -2.37 -2.07
C THR A 168 13.09 -3.43 -1.60
N ASN A 169 12.08 -3.04 -0.83
CA ASN A 169 11.05 -3.93 -0.30
C ASN A 169 9.64 -3.44 -0.69
N MET A 170 8.91 -4.26 -1.46
CA MET A 170 7.49 -4.12 -1.80
C MET A 170 6.69 -5.36 -1.38
N GLY A 171 7.24 -6.18 -0.47
CA GLY A 171 6.57 -7.40 -0.01
C GLY A 171 5.20 -7.11 0.60
N SER A 172 4.17 -7.84 0.18
CA SER A 172 2.78 -7.71 0.66
C SER A 172 2.16 -6.32 0.50
N MET A 173 2.74 -5.42 -0.32
CA MET A 173 2.31 -4.01 -0.41
C MET A 173 0.80 -3.86 -0.67
N PHE A 174 0.22 -4.71 -1.51
CA PHE A 174 -1.20 -4.71 -1.89
C PHE A 174 -1.90 -6.04 -1.54
N GLN A 175 -1.38 -6.77 -0.58
CA GLN A 175 -1.99 -8.03 -0.13
C GLN A 175 -3.39 -7.78 0.43
N SER A 176 -4.36 -8.59 0.02
CA SER A 176 -5.76 -8.50 0.50
C SER A 176 -6.40 -7.11 0.33
N CYS A 177 -5.98 -6.35 -0.70
CA CYS A 177 -6.58 -5.07 -1.05
C CYS A 177 -7.88 -5.24 -1.84
N GLY A 178 -8.81 -4.30 -1.64
CA GLY A 178 -10.12 -4.30 -2.31
C GLY A 178 -10.13 -3.72 -3.73
N MET A 179 -9.05 -3.08 -4.18
CA MET A 179 -8.95 -2.46 -5.50
C MET A 179 -9.10 -3.48 -6.62
N GLU A 180 -9.97 -3.19 -7.60
CA GLU A 180 -10.10 -4.00 -8.82
C GLU A 180 -9.13 -3.54 -9.91
N HIS A 181 -8.72 -2.27 -9.87
CA HIS A 181 -7.79 -1.63 -10.80
C HIS A 181 -6.68 -0.92 -10.02
N LEU A 182 -5.46 -1.01 -10.52
CA LEU A 182 -4.29 -0.36 -9.93
C LEU A 182 -3.32 0.03 -11.05
N ASP A 183 -3.01 1.32 -11.15
CA ASP A 183 -2.00 1.82 -12.09
C ASP A 183 -0.62 1.82 -11.43
N LEU A 184 0.28 0.99 -11.95
CA LEU A 184 1.67 0.86 -11.52
C LEU A 184 2.65 1.25 -12.65
N SER A 185 2.17 1.92 -13.70
CA SER A 185 2.98 2.29 -14.86
C SER A 185 4.17 3.18 -14.52
N GLY A 186 4.05 3.99 -13.45
CA GLY A 186 5.11 4.84 -12.91
C GLY A 186 6.13 4.13 -12.02
N PHE A 187 5.93 2.85 -11.69
CA PHE A 187 6.83 2.15 -10.76
C PHE A 187 8.15 1.74 -11.43
N ASP A 188 9.26 2.22 -10.88
CA ASP A 188 10.59 1.66 -11.13
C ASP A 188 10.89 0.59 -10.09
N THR A 189 10.98 -0.66 -10.53
CA THR A 189 11.25 -1.81 -9.66
C THR A 189 12.69 -2.33 -9.77
N SER A 190 13.57 -1.59 -10.44
CA SER A 190 14.95 -2.01 -10.72
C SER A 190 15.82 -2.21 -9.47
N SER A 191 15.46 -1.60 -8.35
CA SER A 191 16.14 -1.74 -7.05
C SER A 191 15.48 -2.78 -6.13
N VAL A 192 14.29 -3.27 -6.47
CA VAL A 192 13.49 -4.14 -5.57
C VAL A 192 14.10 -5.53 -5.45
N THR A 193 14.20 -6.01 -4.21
CA THR A 193 14.70 -7.34 -3.86
C THR A 193 13.62 -8.26 -3.29
N ASP A 194 12.55 -7.69 -2.71
CA ASP A 194 11.43 -8.44 -2.12
C ASP A 194 10.09 -8.00 -2.71
N MET A 195 9.41 -8.91 -3.41
CA MET A 195 8.03 -8.79 -3.93
C MET A 195 7.14 -9.93 -3.40
N SER A 196 7.55 -10.60 -2.29
CA SER A 196 6.77 -11.71 -1.73
C SER A 196 5.35 -11.24 -1.40
N TYR A 197 4.35 -12.01 -1.79
CA TYR A 197 2.94 -11.77 -1.50
C TYR A 197 2.38 -10.41 -1.97
N MET A 198 3.07 -9.67 -2.87
CA MET A 198 2.73 -8.28 -3.23
C MET A 198 1.27 -8.09 -3.61
N PHE A 199 0.67 -9.02 -4.37
CA PHE A 199 -0.74 -9.01 -4.81
C PHE A 199 -1.53 -10.21 -4.27
N ASN A 200 -1.03 -10.85 -3.21
CA ASN A 200 -1.68 -12.05 -2.65
C ASN A 200 -3.10 -11.73 -2.19
N SER A 201 -4.06 -12.54 -2.59
CA SER A 201 -5.49 -12.42 -2.21
C SER A 201 -6.11 -11.04 -2.50
N SER A 202 -5.56 -10.27 -3.45
CA SER A 202 -6.12 -8.99 -3.88
C SER A 202 -7.34 -9.18 -4.77
N SER A 203 -8.19 -8.15 -4.85
CA SER A 203 -9.36 -8.11 -5.74
C SER A 203 -9.02 -7.72 -7.18
N ILE A 204 -7.75 -7.46 -7.50
CA ILE A 204 -7.30 -6.97 -8.80
C ILE A 204 -7.68 -7.94 -9.91
N GLN A 205 -8.36 -7.43 -10.94
CA GLN A 205 -8.80 -8.22 -12.09
C GLN A 205 -7.84 -8.12 -13.28
N ASN A 206 -7.29 -6.92 -13.50
CA ASN A 206 -6.35 -6.66 -14.59
C ASN A 206 -5.12 -5.94 -14.05
N LEU A 207 -3.93 -6.43 -14.39
CA LEU A 207 -2.68 -5.94 -13.85
C LEU A 207 -1.65 -5.73 -14.96
N ASP A 208 -1.16 -4.50 -15.11
CA ASP A 208 -0.07 -4.20 -16.03
C ASP A 208 1.26 -4.09 -15.26
N LEU A 209 2.13 -5.08 -15.49
CA LEU A 209 3.50 -5.15 -14.96
C LEU A 209 4.53 -5.06 -16.08
N SER A 210 4.17 -4.45 -17.23
CA SER A 210 5.06 -4.34 -18.38
C SER A 210 6.31 -3.52 -18.11
N SER A 211 6.24 -2.57 -17.14
CA SER A 211 7.37 -1.75 -16.68
C SER A 211 8.29 -2.48 -15.68
N PHE A 212 7.82 -3.58 -15.06
CA PHE A 212 8.53 -4.23 -13.97
C PHE A 212 9.84 -4.88 -14.42
N ASN A 213 10.91 -4.52 -13.73
CA ASN A 213 12.22 -5.16 -13.82
C ASN A 213 12.46 -5.99 -12.56
N THR A 214 12.38 -7.32 -12.69
CA THR A 214 12.55 -8.23 -11.54
C THR A 214 13.96 -8.85 -11.47
N SER A 215 14.94 -8.29 -12.17
CA SER A 215 16.29 -8.86 -12.24
C SER A 215 17.02 -8.92 -10.90
N ARG A 216 16.68 -8.04 -9.95
CA ARG A 216 17.25 -7.99 -8.60
C ARG A 216 16.36 -8.67 -7.55
N VAL A 217 15.16 -9.09 -7.91
CA VAL A 217 14.23 -9.71 -6.96
C VAL A 217 14.73 -11.09 -6.57
N THR A 218 14.93 -11.30 -5.28
CA THR A 218 15.35 -12.59 -4.69
C THR A 218 14.22 -13.27 -3.94
N LYS A 219 13.18 -12.52 -3.54
CA LYS A 219 12.00 -13.03 -2.85
C LYS A 219 10.75 -12.65 -3.64
N MET A 220 10.02 -13.64 -4.16
CA MET A 220 8.80 -13.47 -4.96
C MET A 220 7.71 -14.49 -4.56
N SER A 221 7.91 -15.22 -3.48
CA SER A 221 6.98 -16.28 -3.07
C SER A 221 5.58 -15.73 -2.85
N GLY A 222 4.59 -16.39 -3.43
CA GLY A 222 3.18 -16.03 -3.25
C GLY A 222 2.75 -14.67 -3.83
N MET A 223 3.56 -14.05 -4.71
CA MET A 223 3.28 -12.72 -5.26
C MET A 223 1.85 -12.58 -5.78
N PHE A 224 1.31 -13.61 -6.41
CA PHE A 224 -0.06 -13.69 -6.94
C PHE A 224 -0.92 -14.75 -6.21
N GLY A 225 -0.46 -15.26 -5.07
CA GLY A 225 -1.16 -16.32 -4.34
C GLY A 225 -2.58 -15.91 -3.96
N GLY A 226 -3.54 -16.82 -4.04
CA GLY A 226 -4.95 -16.51 -3.71
C GLY A 226 -5.63 -15.51 -4.65
N GLY A 227 -4.99 -15.08 -5.74
CA GLY A 227 -5.50 -14.10 -6.71
C GLY A 227 -6.61 -14.66 -7.60
N SER A 228 -7.71 -15.14 -7.01
CA SER A 228 -8.85 -15.72 -7.73
C SER A 228 -9.59 -14.70 -8.63
N SER A 229 -9.41 -13.41 -8.38
CA SER A 229 -10.02 -12.33 -9.15
C SER A 229 -9.27 -12.03 -10.46
N LEU A 230 -7.97 -12.36 -10.56
CA LEU A 230 -7.13 -11.98 -11.69
C LEU A 230 -7.62 -12.64 -13.00
N ARG A 231 -7.83 -11.81 -14.02
CA ARG A 231 -8.31 -12.18 -15.36
C ARG A 231 -7.30 -11.92 -16.44
N SER A 232 -6.50 -10.88 -16.27
CA SER A 232 -5.46 -10.51 -17.25
C SER A 232 -4.23 -9.95 -16.55
N VAL A 233 -3.06 -10.30 -17.06
CA VAL A 233 -1.79 -9.70 -16.63
C VAL A 233 -0.91 -9.43 -17.83
N VAL A 234 -0.33 -8.23 -17.89
CA VAL A 234 0.70 -7.87 -18.88
C VAL A 234 2.05 -8.00 -18.20
N LEU A 235 2.92 -8.83 -18.76
CA LEU A 235 4.31 -8.97 -18.30
C LEU A 235 5.26 -8.35 -19.33
N GLY A 236 6.29 -7.64 -18.85
CA GLY A 236 7.33 -7.05 -19.69
C GLY A 236 8.50 -8.00 -19.97
N GLY A 237 9.36 -7.61 -20.91
CA GLY A 237 10.55 -8.39 -21.28
C GLY A 237 11.64 -8.45 -20.21
N LYS A 238 11.49 -7.73 -19.09
CA LYS A 238 12.39 -7.79 -17.92
C LYS A 238 11.76 -8.51 -16.72
N PHE A 239 10.57 -9.10 -16.91
CA PHE A 239 9.88 -9.84 -15.85
C PHE A 239 10.33 -11.30 -15.83
N THR A 240 10.79 -11.75 -14.67
CA THR A 240 11.19 -13.14 -14.41
C THR A 240 10.54 -13.60 -13.12
N PHE A 241 9.94 -14.79 -13.13
CA PHE A 241 9.47 -15.44 -11.89
C PHE A 241 10.66 -16.06 -11.17
N ASN A 242 11.26 -15.33 -10.24
CA ASN A 242 12.42 -15.78 -9.47
C ASN A 242 12.00 -16.75 -8.35
N GLY A 243 12.81 -17.81 -8.14
CA GLY A 243 12.53 -18.84 -7.12
C GLY A 243 11.54 -19.93 -7.54
N ARG A 244 11.22 -20.04 -8.84
CA ARG A 244 10.31 -21.05 -9.39
C ARG A 244 10.77 -22.50 -9.10
N ASP A 245 12.08 -22.71 -9.12
CA ASP A 245 12.68 -24.03 -8.89
C ASP A 245 12.60 -24.52 -7.44
N THR A 246 12.37 -23.60 -6.49
CA THR A 246 12.34 -23.89 -5.05
C THR A 246 10.96 -23.78 -4.41
N SER A 247 9.98 -23.13 -5.09
CA SER A 247 8.64 -22.89 -4.55
C SER A 247 7.62 -22.80 -5.68
N ARG A 248 6.58 -23.65 -5.65
CA ARG A 248 5.43 -23.58 -6.56
C ARG A 248 4.61 -22.29 -6.43
N MET A 249 4.97 -21.43 -5.46
CA MET A 249 4.26 -20.17 -5.17
C MET A 249 4.76 -18.99 -6.02
N CYS A 250 5.78 -19.18 -6.89
CA CYS A 250 6.30 -18.16 -7.80
C CYS A 250 5.70 -18.34 -9.20
N SER A 251 4.41 -18.16 -9.33
CA SER A 251 3.65 -18.32 -10.59
C SER A 251 2.42 -17.43 -10.59
N LEU A 252 1.76 -17.30 -11.75
CA LEU A 252 0.40 -16.77 -11.79
C LEU A 252 -0.55 -17.70 -11.02
N PRO A 253 -1.68 -17.20 -10.49
CA PRO A 253 -2.68 -18.06 -9.87
C PRO A 253 -3.35 -18.96 -10.91
N THR A 254 -3.85 -20.10 -10.50
CA THR A 254 -4.72 -20.91 -11.38
C THR A 254 -6.04 -20.16 -11.56
N PRO A 255 -6.43 -19.80 -12.80
CA PRO A 255 -7.75 -19.21 -13.04
C PRO A 255 -8.86 -20.10 -12.51
N TYR A 256 -9.66 -19.57 -11.55
CA TYR A 256 -10.73 -20.32 -10.90
C TYR A 256 -12.01 -19.50 -10.90
N PHE A 257 -12.81 -19.64 -11.97
CA PHE A 257 -14.13 -19.05 -12.14
C PHE A 257 -14.94 -19.90 -13.13
N THR A 258 -16.22 -19.61 -13.29
CA THR A 258 -17.11 -20.35 -14.18
C THR A 258 -16.53 -20.48 -15.59
N ASN A 259 -16.42 -21.70 -16.09
CA ASN A 259 -15.84 -22.05 -17.39
C ASN A 259 -14.34 -21.76 -17.58
N ALA A 260 -13.57 -21.41 -16.56
CA ALA A 260 -12.13 -21.33 -16.68
C ALA A 260 -11.51 -22.69 -17.02
N THR A 261 -10.46 -22.70 -17.84
CA THR A 261 -9.67 -23.91 -18.16
C THR A 261 -8.56 -24.19 -17.16
N GLY A 262 -8.23 -23.22 -16.30
CA GLY A 262 -7.06 -23.25 -15.43
C GLY A 262 -5.77 -22.80 -16.11
N LEU A 263 -5.85 -22.35 -17.36
CA LEU A 263 -4.70 -21.94 -18.18
C LEU A 263 -4.73 -20.44 -18.48
N TRP A 264 -3.58 -19.91 -18.91
CA TRP A 264 -3.38 -18.54 -19.34
C TRP A 264 -3.05 -18.49 -20.83
N ALA A 265 -3.87 -17.83 -21.62
CA ALA A 265 -3.63 -17.62 -23.06
C ALA A 265 -2.63 -16.47 -23.27
N SER A 266 -1.57 -16.71 -24.03
CA SER A 266 -0.51 -15.72 -24.32
C SER A 266 -0.76 -15.00 -25.65
N SER A 267 -0.62 -13.67 -25.64
CA SER A 267 -0.69 -12.86 -26.88
C SER A 267 0.58 -12.94 -27.72
N ALA A 268 1.70 -13.43 -27.18
CA ALA A 268 2.96 -13.48 -27.91
C ALA A 268 3.00 -14.59 -28.96
N ASP A 269 2.37 -15.74 -28.68
CA ASP A 269 2.44 -16.93 -29.55
C ASP A 269 1.11 -17.67 -29.72
N GLY A 270 0.03 -17.15 -29.11
CA GLY A 270 -1.31 -17.74 -29.16
C GLY A 270 -1.46 -19.05 -28.39
N LYS A 271 -0.47 -19.45 -27.59
CA LYS A 271 -0.53 -20.69 -26.78
C LYS A 271 -1.17 -20.45 -25.43
N ALA A 272 -1.64 -21.54 -24.85
CA ALA A 272 -2.12 -21.58 -23.47
C ALA A 272 -1.06 -22.23 -22.56
N TYR A 273 -0.81 -21.60 -21.43
CA TYR A 273 0.21 -22.00 -20.46
C TYR A 273 -0.41 -22.37 -19.12
N ALA A 274 0.12 -23.41 -18.48
CA ALA A 274 -0.14 -23.62 -17.06
C ALA A 274 0.48 -22.47 -16.24
N PRO A 275 -0.09 -22.15 -15.07
CA PRO A 275 0.39 -21.02 -14.24
C PRO A 275 1.89 -21.01 -13.96
N ASP A 276 2.50 -22.18 -13.76
CA ASP A 276 3.91 -22.37 -13.48
C ASP A 276 4.81 -22.44 -14.74
N SER A 277 4.19 -22.46 -15.91
CA SER A 277 4.87 -22.63 -17.20
C SER A 277 4.95 -21.34 -18.02
N ILE A 278 4.48 -20.21 -17.50
CA ILE A 278 4.59 -18.90 -18.15
C ILE A 278 6.06 -18.57 -18.40
N PRO A 279 6.49 -18.31 -19.66
CA PRO A 279 7.89 -18.05 -19.93
C PRO A 279 8.41 -16.77 -19.29
N ASN A 280 9.68 -16.80 -18.87
CA ASN A 280 10.37 -15.62 -18.33
C ASN A 280 10.85 -14.71 -19.48
N ASN A 281 10.95 -13.41 -19.22
CA ASN A 281 11.48 -12.38 -20.13
C ASN A 281 10.75 -12.31 -21.49
N VAL A 282 9.48 -12.69 -21.52
CA VAL A 282 8.62 -12.59 -22.69
C VAL A 282 7.57 -11.52 -22.46
N ALA A 283 7.63 -10.45 -23.26
CA ALA A 283 6.61 -9.40 -23.21
C ALA A 283 5.31 -9.92 -23.84
N ALA A 284 4.28 -10.08 -23.01
CA ALA A 284 2.98 -10.59 -23.46
C ALA A 284 1.86 -10.21 -22.49
N THR A 285 0.64 -10.18 -23.01
CA THR A 285 -0.56 -10.24 -22.21
C THR A 285 -0.96 -11.70 -22.01
N TYR A 286 -1.15 -12.09 -20.77
CA TYR A 286 -1.67 -13.38 -20.37
C TYR A 286 -3.10 -13.21 -19.89
N THR A 287 -4.06 -13.84 -20.58
CA THR A 287 -5.49 -13.78 -20.25
C THR A 287 -5.95 -15.13 -19.76
N ALA A 288 -6.70 -15.16 -18.67
CA ALA A 288 -7.29 -16.38 -18.13
C ALA A 288 -8.23 -17.01 -19.17
N GLN A 289 -7.92 -18.24 -19.58
CA GLN A 289 -8.62 -18.90 -20.70
C GLN A 289 -9.97 -19.47 -20.27
N VAL A 290 -10.99 -19.31 -21.11
CA VAL A 290 -12.36 -19.83 -20.95
C VAL A 290 -12.61 -20.99 -21.91
N LYS A 291 -13.37 -22.00 -21.46
CA LYS A 291 -13.77 -23.14 -22.29
C LYS A 291 -14.61 -22.66 -23.48
N GLY A 292 -14.27 -23.14 -24.69
CA GLY A 292 -15.01 -22.83 -25.91
C GLY A 292 -14.60 -21.50 -26.57
N GLU A 293 -13.71 -20.72 -25.99
CA GLU A 293 -13.09 -19.57 -26.67
C GLU A 293 -11.77 -20.02 -27.32
N THR A 294 -11.65 -19.82 -28.62
CA THR A 294 -10.36 -19.80 -29.28
C THR A 294 -9.59 -18.58 -28.75
N PRO A 295 -8.27 -18.67 -28.48
CA PRO A 295 -7.48 -17.53 -28.04
C PRO A 295 -7.71 -16.36 -28.99
N LYS A 296 -8.40 -15.30 -28.56
CA LYS A 296 -8.61 -14.12 -29.37
C LYS A 296 -7.26 -13.44 -29.54
N THR A 297 -6.77 -13.40 -30.76
CA THR A 297 -5.60 -12.66 -31.16
C THR A 297 -5.77 -11.19 -30.80
N VAL A 298 -4.81 -10.65 -30.01
CA VAL A 298 -4.49 -9.24 -29.86
C VAL A 298 -5.46 -8.38 -29.04
N ILE A 299 -5.14 -8.23 -27.77
CA ILE A 299 -5.49 -7.02 -27.04
C ILE A 299 -4.25 -6.12 -27.07
N THR A 300 -4.32 -5.04 -27.83
CA THR A 300 -3.27 -4.02 -27.93
C THR A 300 -3.34 -3.09 -26.70
N LYS A 301 -2.24 -2.39 -26.45
CA LYS A 301 -2.02 -1.39 -25.38
C LYS A 301 -3.17 -0.38 -25.13
N SER A 302 -4.13 -0.23 -26.05
CA SER A 302 -5.27 0.69 -25.98
C SER A 302 -6.39 0.28 -25.03
N MET A 303 -6.37 -0.93 -24.46
CA MET A 303 -7.41 -1.36 -23.50
C MET A 303 -7.20 -0.84 -22.08
N PHE A 304 -6.04 -0.29 -21.78
CA PHE A 304 -5.72 0.31 -20.48
C PHE A 304 -5.76 1.85 -20.48
N ALA A 305 -6.13 2.48 -21.61
CA ALA A 305 -6.41 3.90 -21.64
C ALA A 305 -7.71 4.13 -20.87
N VAL A 306 -7.60 4.62 -19.65
CA VAL A 306 -8.72 5.25 -18.95
C VAL A 306 -9.20 6.39 -19.87
N ASP A 307 -10.45 6.31 -20.29
CA ASP A 307 -11.09 7.41 -20.99
C ASP A 307 -11.19 8.60 -20.02
N THR A 308 -10.13 9.41 -19.98
CA THR A 308 -10.15 10.71 -19.32
C THR A 308 -11.00 11.62 -20.19
N GLY A 309 -12.31 11.38 -20.20
CA GLY A 309 -13.29 12.24 -20.81
C GLY A 309 -13.09 13.66 -20.31
N ALA A 310 -12.38 14.45 -21.11
CA ALA A 310 -12.25 15.88 -20.91
C ALA A 310 -13.66 16.49 -20.93
N LYS A 311 -14.20 16.78 -19.76
CA LYS A 311 -15.33 17.69 -19.66
C LYS A 311 -14.82 19.09 -19.97
N THR A 312 -14.97 19.49 -21.23
CA THR A 312 -14.91 20.90 -21.61
C THR A 312 -16.14 21.61 -21.02
N TYR A 313 -15.90 22.56 -20.17
CA TYR A 313 -16.85 23.66 -19.85
C TYR A 313 -16.33 24.93 -20.47
#